data_af0a6e24becc019b1457ffd2d0d9d826
#
_entry.id   af0a6e24becc019b1457ffd2d0d9d826
#
_cell.length_a   1.000
_cell.length_b   1.000
_cell.length_c   1.000
_cell.angle_alpha   90.00
_cell.angle_beta   90.00
_cell.angle_gamma   90.00
#
_symmetry.space_group_name_H-M   'P 1'
#
loop_
_entity.id
_entity.type
_entity.pdbx_description
1 polymer ?
#
loop_
_entity_poly.entity_id
_entity_poly.type
_entity_poly.pdbx_seq_one_letter_code
_entity_poly.pdbx_strand_id
1 'polypeptide(L)'
;LAAIDGPALGAGSQLAAACDLRIATPKSKFGVPAAKLGLAVDSWTVERIGREAGWSAARYMLLSAEAIHADELVGGFVHRLGNLDDAMTWAHEMSLLAPLTIKAHKMALERLSGADISHEAVEHARLAAWASNDANEGRQAFLEKRKPNFLGS
;
A
#
# COMPACT_ATOMS: atom_id res chain seq x y z
N LEU A 1 -2.24 -4.51 -3.99
CA LEU A 1 -1.65 -5.42 -3.01
C LEU A 1 -0.51 -6.20 -3.66
N ALA A 2 0.64 -6.30 -2.98
CA ALA A 2 1.73 -7.20 -3.33
C ALA A 2 1.80 -8.36 -2.35
N ALA A 3 1.97 -9.59 -2.87
CA ALA A 3 2.31 -10.78 -2.12
C ALA A 3 3.77 -11.13 -2.42
N ILE A 4 4.61 -11.13 -1.40
CA ILE A 4 6.06 -11.30 -1.54
C ILE A 4 6.48 -12.60 -0.87
N ASP A 5 7.13 -13.48 -1.64
CA ASP A 5 7.66 -14.76 -1.15
C ASP A 5 9.15 -14.89 -1.50
N GLY A 6 10.02 -14.56 -0.56
CA GLY A 6 11.46 -14.55 -0.73
C GLY A 6 12.05 -13.15 -0.97
N PRO A 7 13.31 -13.07 -1.44
CA PRO A 7 14.00 -11.79 -1.61
C PRO A 7 13.37 -10.90 -2.68
N ALA A 8 13.00 -9.67 -2.31
CA ALA A 8 12.56 -8.61 -3.19
C ALA A 8 13.61 -7.49 -3.17
N LEU A 9 14.69 -7.63 -3.96
CA LEU A 9 15.82 -6.72 -3.97
C LEU A 9 15.83 -5.83 -5.23
N GLY A 10 16.40 -4.64 -5.13
CA GLY A 10 16.48 -3.67 -6.23
C GLY A 10 15.10 -3.37 -6.80
N ALA A 11 14.86 -3.70 -8.07
CA ALA A 11 13.58 -3.54 -8.75
C ALA A 11 12.41 -4.27 -8.02
N GLY A 12 12.69 -5.38 -7.34
CA GLY A 12 11.70 -6.07 -6.50
C GLY A 12 11.21 -5.22 -5.32
N SER A 13 12.13 -4.52 -4.64
CA SER A 13 11.75 -3.55 -3.59
C SER A 13 11.00 -2.36 -4.17
N GLN A 14 11.40 -1.86 -5.35
CA GLN A 14 10.72 -0.77 -6.03
C GLN A 14 9.28 -1.15 -6.41
N LEU A 15 9.09 -2.35 -6.98
CA LEU A 15 7.77 -2.87 -7.31
C LEU A 15 6.89 -3.05 -6.07
N ALA A 16 7.45 -3.59 -4.98
CA ALA A 16 6.76 -3.69 -3.70
C ALA A 16 6.37 -2.31 -3.15
N ALA A 17 7.26 -1.32 -3.25
CA ALA A 17 6.99 0.06 -2.82
C ALA A 17 5.94 0.77 -3.70
N ALA A 18 5.83 0.42 -4.98
CA ALA A 18 4.82 0.95 -5.88
C ALA A 18 3.40 0.45 -5.55
N CYS A 19 3.28 -0.68 -4.85
CA CYS A 19 1.98 -1.18 -4.40
C CYS A 19 1.50 -0.45 -3.15
N ASP A 20 0.17 -0.33 -2.97
CA ASP A 20 -0.42 0.30 -1.79
C ASP A 20 -0.19 -0.56 -0.53
N LEU A 21 -0.42 -1.86 -0.65
CA LEU A 21 -0.35 -2.79 0.47
C LEU A 21 0.60 -3.96 0.17
N ARG A 22 1.20 -4.50 1.21
CA ARG A 22 2.19 -5.58 1.12
C ARG A 22 1.94 -6.62 2.19
N ILE A 23 1.91 -7.89 1.77
CA ILE A 23 1.99 -9.07 2.63
C ILE A 23 3.24 -9.85 2.22
N ALA A 24 4.02 -10.31 3.17
CA ALA A 24 5.29 -10.98 2.90
C ALA A 24 5.45 -12.21 3.78
N THR A 25 6.10 -13.24 3.24
CA THR A 25 6.49 -14.38 4.07
C THR A 25 7.66 -14.01 5.01
N PRO A 26 7.82 -14.69 6.15
CA PRO A 26 8.94 -14.43 7.09
C PRO A 26 10.34 -14.56 6.45
N LYS A 27 10.48 -15.35 5.38
CA LYS A 27 11.75 -15.49 4.63
C LYS A 27 12.02 -14.35 3.65
N SER A 28 11.05 -13.46 3.45
CA SER A 28 11.19 -12.32 2.54
C SER A 28 12.11 -11.26 3.13
N LYS A 29 12.82 -10.57 2.25
CA LYS A 29 13.67 -9.44 2.62
C LYS A 29 13.66 -8.39 1.52
N PHE A 30 13.86 -7.15 1.91
CA PHE A 30 13.81 -5.98 1.06
C PHE A 30 15.12 -5.21 1.14
N GLY A 31 15.56 -4.67 0.02
CA GLY A 31 16.81 -3.90 -0.04
C GLY A 31 17.04 -3.32 -1.43
N VAL A 32 17.91 -2.30 -1.48
CA VAL A 32 18.28 -1.63 -2.74
C VAL A 32 19.80 -1.61 -2.85
N PRO A 33 20.44 -2.74 -3.26
CA PRO A 33 21.89 -2.90 -3.25
C PRO A 33 22.58 -2.20 -4.44
N ALA A 34 22.04 -1.10 -4.95
CA ALA A 34 22.55 -0.36 -6.10
C ALA A 34 24.00 0.11 -5.90
N ALA A 35 24.36 0.52 -4.68
CA ALA A 35 25.72 0.95 -4.35
C ALA A 35 26.75 -0.17 -4.51
N LYS A 36 26.40 -1.46 -4.34
CA LYS A 36 27.27 -2.60 -4.60
C LYS A 36 27.58 -2.78 -6.09
N LEU A 37 26.77 -2.17 -6.97
CA LEU A 37 26.93 -2.22 -8.42
C LEU A 37 27.47 -0.90 -9.01
N GLY A 38 27.78 0.09 -8.17
CA GLY A 38 28.19 1.42 -8.63
C GLY A 38 27.06 2.23 -9.28
N LEU A 39 25.79 1.90 -8.96
CA LEU A 39 24.62 2.54 -9.51
C LEU A 39 23.92 3.42 -8.47
N ALA A 40 23.25 4.48 -8.94
CA ALA A 40 22.33 5.27 -8.16
C ALA A 40 20.90 5.05 -8.65
N VAL A 41 19.96 4.96 -7.72
CA VAL A 41 18.53 4.93 -8.06
C VAL A 41 17.98 6.33 -8.25
N ASP A 42 16.84 6.43 -8.89
CA ASP A 42 16.13 7.69 -9.13
C ASP A 42 15.50 8.28 -7.85
N SER A 43 15.13 9.56 -7.92
CA SER A 43 14.52 10.28 -6.78
C SER A 43 13.20 9.67 -6.33
N TRP A 44 12.39 9.14 -7.27
CA TRP A 44 11.15 8.48 -6.95
C TRP A 44 11.37 7.26 -6.03
N THR A 45 12.35 6.43 -6.35
CA THR A 45 12.72 5.26 -5.53
C THR A 45 13.12 5.67 -4.11
N VAL A 46 14.00 6.68 -3.99
CA VAL A 46 14.47 7.18 -2.68
C VAL A 46 13.29 7.69 -1.85
N GLU A 47 12.46 8.52 -2.46
CA GLU A 47 11.31 9.14 -1.78
C GLU A 47 10.26 8.10 -1.41
N ARG A 48 9.90 7.20 -2.33
CA ARG A 48 8.88 6.17 -2.11
C ARG A 48 9.30 5.21 -1.00
N ILE A 49 10.53 4.70 -1.03
CA ILE A 49 11.03 3.83 0.04
C ILE A 49 11.11 4.59 1.37
N GLY A 50 11.54 5.86 1.36
CA GLY A 50 11.58 6.69 2.56
C GLY A 50 10.21 6.91 3.18
N ARG A 51 9.18 7.10 2.38
CA ARG A 51 7.79 7.26 2.85
C ARG A 51 7.18 5.95 3.36
N GLU A 52 7.38 4.86 2.63
CA GLU A 52 6.75 3.56 2.92
C GLU A 52 7.46 2.79 4.04
N ALA A 53 8.80 2.76 4.05
CA ALA A 53 9.60 2.01 5.02
C ALA A 53 10.12 2.88 6.19
N GLY A 54 9.97 4.19 6.08
CA GLY A 54 10.59 5.15 6.99
C GLY A 54 12.02 5.50 6.58
N TRP A 55 12.42 6.75 6.87
CA TRP A 55 13.72 7.29 6.44
C TRP A 55 14.92 6.57 7.05
N SER A 56 14.78 5.96 8.22
CA SER A 56 15.86 5.17 8.84
C SER A 56 16.13 3.89 8.03
N ALA A 57 15.07 3.13 7.72
CA ALA A 57 15.16 1.93 6.90
C ALA A 57 15.65 2.24 5.47
N ALA A 58 15.16 3.35 4.88
CA ALA A 58 15.62 3.80 3.57
C ALA A 58 17.14 4.09 3.56
N ARG A 59 17.66 4.81 4.58
CA ARG A 59 19.10 5.04 4.71
C ARG A 59 19.88 3.74 4.85
N TYR A 60 19.40 2.80 5.65
CA TYR A 60 20.03 1.50 5.79
C TYR A 60 20.10 0.77 4.45
N MET A 61 18.98 0.63 3.74
CA MET A 61 18.93 -0.07 2.44
C MET A 61 19.79 0.60 1.36
N LEU A 62 19.78 1.95 1.30
CA LEU A 62 20.43 2.71 0.23
C LEU A 62 21.93 2.96 0.48
N LEU A 63 22.31 3.27 1.72
CA LEU A 63 23.69 3.66 2.04
C LEU A 63 24.56 2.47 2.43
N SER A 64 24.04 1.48 3.16
CA SER A 64 24.78 0.25 3.45
C SER A 64 24.64 -0.82 2.36
N ALA A 65 23.64 -0.66 1.47
CA ALA A 65 23.25 -1.66 0.47
C ALA A 65 22.91 -3.04 1.07
N GLU A 66 22.48 -3.05 2.33
CA GLU A 66 22.03 -4.25 3.03
C GLU A 66 20.50 -4.41 2.91
N ALA A 67 20.02 -5.64 3.14
CA ALA A 67 18.61 -5.97 3.12
C ALA A 67 18.08 -6.09 4.56
N ILE A 68 16.80 -5.74 4.74
CA ILE A 68 16.06 -5.86 5.98
C ILE A 68 15.04 -7.02 5.82
N HIS A 69 14.88 -7.85 6.83
CA HIS A 69 13.91 -8.92 6.82
C HIS A 69 12.47 -8.38 6.97
N ALA A 70 11.51 -9.14 6.43
CA ALA A 70 10.10 -8.73 6.40
C ALA A 70 9.50 -8.51 7.79
N ASP A 71 9.89 -9.32 8.77
CA ASP A 71 9.41 -9.24 10.15
C ASP A 71 9.89 -7.96 10.86
N GLU A 72 11.08 -7.45 10.52
CA GLU A 72 11.61 -6.17 11.03
C GLU A 72 10.88 -4.94 10.43
N LEU A 73 10.14 -5.13 9.33
CA LEU A 73 9.43 -4.07 8.61
C LEU A 73 7.90 -4.11 8.86
N VAL A 74 7.42 -4.99 9.74
CA VAL A 74 6.00 -5.08 10.08
C VAL A 74 5.55 -3.82 10.84
N GLY A 75 4.39 -3.29 10.45
CA GLY A 75 3.86 -2.02 10.97
C GLY A 75 4.37 -0.77 10.24
N GLY A 76 5.23 -0.96 9.23
CA GLY A 76 5.68 0.05 8.30
C GLY A 76 5.56 -0.46 6.87
N PHE A 77 6.68 -0.81 6.25
CA PHE A 77 6.70 -1.27 4.86
C PHE A 77 5.90 -2.56 4.61
N VAL A 78 5.95 -3.51 5.53
CA VAL A 78 5.17 -4.75 5.50
C VAL A 78 3.94 -4.58 6.39
N HIS A 79 2.75 -4.77 5.83
CA HIS A 79 1.50 -4.63 6.56
C HIS A 79 1.11 -5.90 7.31
N ARG A 80 1.35 -7.07 6.70
CA ARG A 80 1.07 -8.40 7.28
C ARG A 80 2.17 -9.39 6.93
N LEU A 81 2.43 -10.34 7.82
CA LEU A 81 3.15 -11.56 7.47
C LEU A 81 2.14 -12.62 7.01
N GLY A 82 2.48 -13.33 5.94
CA GLY A 82 1.62 -14.36 5.36
C GLY A 82 2.09 -14.79 3.97
N ASN A 83 1.41 -15.76 3.41
CA ASN A 83 1.68 -16.34 2.11
C ASN A 83 0.70 -15.81 1.03
N LEU A 84 0.71 -16.42 -0.15
CA LEU A 84 -0.18 -16.03 -1.27
C LEU A 84 -1.65 -16.26 -0.93
N ASP A 85 -2.00 -17.34 -0.24
CA ASP A 85 -3.39 -17.65 0.12
C ASP A 85 -3.93 -16.61 1.12
N ASP A 86 -3.09 -16.20 2.07
CA ASP A 86 -3.41 -15.11 3.00
C ASP A 86 -3.60 -13.78 2.25
N ALA A 87 -2.77 -13.52 1.23
CA ALA A 87 -2.90 -12.33 0.38
C ALA A 87 -4.21 -12.36 -0.41
N MET A 88 -4.57 -13.49 -0.99
CA MET A 88 -5.83 -13.67 -1.74
C MET A 88 -7.05 -13.50 -0.84
N THR A 89 -7.00 -14.06 0.37
CA THR A 89 -8.05 -13.88 1.38
C THR A 89 -8.21 -12.40 1.73
N TRP A 90 -7.11 -11.71 2.00
CA TRP A 90 -7.14 -10.28 2.32
C TRP A 90 -7.62 -9.43 1.14
N ALA A 91 -7.20 -9.74 -0.08
CA ALA A 91 -7.68 -9.07 -1.28
C ALA A 91 -9.20 -9.24 -1.46
N HIS A 92 -9.71 -10.45 -1.22
CA HIS A 92 -11.14 -10.70 -1.24
C HIS A 92 -11.89 -9.90 -0.16
N GLU A 93 -11.40 -9.88 1.08
CA GLU A 93 -11.99 -9.05 2.15
C GLU A 93 -12.07 -7.57 1.75
N MET A 94 -11.00 -7.04 1.16
CA MET A 94 -10.97 -5.65 0.69
C MET A 94 -11.91 -5.39 -0.49
N SER A 95 -12.12 -6.37 -1.37
CA SER A 95 -13.06 -6.23 -2.50
C SER A 95 -14.52 -6.09 -2.07
N LEU A 96 -14.84 -6.45 -0.83
CA LEU A 96 -16.16 -6.28 -0.24
C LEU A 96 -16.38 -4.90 0.41
N LEU A 97 -15.35 -4.05 0.44
CA LEU A 97 -15.45 -2.69 0.98
C LEU A 97 -16.03 -1.73 -0.07
N ALA A 98 -16.61 -0.61 0.37
CA ALA A 98 -17.24 0.40 -0.49
C ALA A 98 -16.24 0.97 -1.51
N PRO A 99 -16.38 0.69 -2.82
CA PRO A 99 -15.35 0.98 -3.81
C PRO A 99 -15.18 2.49 -4.06
N LEU A 100 -16.24 3.29 -3.97
CA LEU A 100 -16.15 4.74 -4.10
C LEU A 100 -15.33 5.36 -2.96
N THR A 101 -15.46 4.82 -1.75
CA THR A 101 -14.67 5.24 -0.58
C THR A 101 -13.20 4.89 -0.77
N ILE A 102 -12.90 3.65 -1.18
CA ILE A 102 -11.51 3.22 -1.47
C ILE A 102 -10.88 4.11 -2.55
N LYS A 103 -11.62 4.40 -3.63
CA LYS A 103 -11.17 5.29 -4.70
C LYS A 103 -10.83 6.69 -4.17
N ALA A 104 -11.71 7.29 -3.38
CA ALA A 104 -11.50 8.64 -2.84
C ALA A 104 -10.29 8.68 -1.90
N HIS A 105 -10.14 7.69 -1.01
CA HIS A 105 -8.99 7.58 -0.12
C HIS A 105 -7.68 7.39 -0.89
N LYS A 106 -7.67 6.52 -1.91
CA LYS A 106 -6.47 6.33 -2.74
C LYS A 106 -6.07 7.60 -3.47
N MET A 107 -7.02 8.34 -4.06
CA MET A 107 -6.74 9.62 -4.70
C MET A 107 -6.13 10.64 -3.72
N ALA A 108 -6.63 10.70 -2.49
CA ALA A 108 -6.10 11.58 -1.46
C ALA A 108 -4.66 11.19 -1.06
N LEU A 109 -4.40 9.90 -0.85
CA LEU A 109 -3.08 9.37 -0.50
C LEU A 109 -2.06 9.63 -1.63
N GLU A 110 -2.42 9.37 -2.88
CA GLU A 110 -1.54 9.60 -4.03
C GLU A 110 -1.23 11.09 -4.21
N ARG A 111 -2.24 11.97 -4.03
CA ARG A 111 -2.01 13.41 -4.06
C ARG A 111 -0.99 13.85 -3.00
N LEU A 112 -1.13 13.37 -1.77
CA LEU A 112 -0.17 13.65 -0.68
C LEU A 112 1.21 13.04 -0.96
N SER A 113 1.28 12.02 -1.80
CA SER A 113 2.52 11.39 -2.26
C SER A 113 3.13 12.07 -3.49
N GLY A 114 2.61 13.22 -3.92
CA GLY A 114 3.16 14.02 -4.99
C GLY A 114 2.60 13.73 -6.39
N ALA A 115 1.54 12.91 -6.51
CA ALA A 115 0.85 12.74 -7.78
C ALA A 115 0.10 14.02 -8.19
N ASP A 116 0.06 14.28 -9.51
CA ASP A 116 -0.65 15.43 -10.10
C ASP A 116 -2.18 15.18 -10.07
N ILE A 117 -2.73 15.22 -8.87
CA ILE A 117 -4.17 15.13 -8.61
C ILE A 117 -4.60 16.41 -7.91
N SER A 118 -5.57 17.14 -8.47
CA SER A 118 -6.05 18.38 -7.86
C SER A 118 -6.79 18.13 -6.55
N HIS A 119 -6.77 19.10 -5.64
CA HIS A 119 -7.58 19.04 -4.41
C HIS A 119 -9.07 18.91 -4.73
N GLU A 120 -9.54 19.62 -5.75
CA GLU A 120 -10.93 19.58 -6.20
C GLU A 120 -11.35 18.20 -6.66
N ALA A 121 -10.49 17.48 -7.39
CA ALA A 121 -10.77 16.09 -7.81
C ALA A 121 -10.91 15.14 -6.60
N VAL A 122 -10.08 15.31 -5.57
CA VAL A 122 -10.18 14.53 -4.32
C VAL A 122 -11.48 14.84 -3.59
N GLU A 123 -11.83 16.13 -3.45
CA GLU A 123 -13.08 16.53 -2.78
C GLU A 123 -14.32 16.07 -3.55
N HIS A 124 -14.30 16.13 -4.87
CA HIS A 124 -15.38 15.61 -5.70
C HIS A 124 -15.56 14.08 -5.47
N ALA A 125 -14.48 13.32 -5.47
CA ALA A 125 -14.53 11.88 -5.20
C ALA A 125 -15.04 11.59 -3.77
N ARG A 126 -14.63 12.38 -2.77
CA ARG A 126 -15.11 12.27 -1.39
C ARG A 126 -16.61 12.54 -1.30
N LEU A 127 -17.08 13.62 -1.88
CA LEU A 127 -18.52 13.97 -1.87
C LEU A 127 -19.37 12.94 -2.61
N ALA A 128 -18.88 12.40 -3.74
CA ALA A 128 -19.55 11.32 -4.47
C ALA A 128 -19.69 10.07 -3.59
N ALA A 129 -18.65 9.69 -2.84
CA ALA A 129 -18.73 8.56 -1.90
C ALA A 129 -19.75 8.81 -0.78
N TRP A 130 -19.83 10.03 -0.23
CA TRP A 130 -20.80 10.40 0.79
C TRP A 130 -22.25 10.41 0.31
N ALA A 131 -22.48 10.79 -0.95
CA ALA A 131 -23.79 10.84 -1.58
C ALA A 131 -24.25 9.49 -2.18
N SER A 132 -23.42 8.46 -2.11
CA SER A 132 -23.67 7.16 -2.73
C SER A 132 -24.72 6.32 -2.02
N ASN A 133 -25.28 5.35 -2.74
CA ASN A 133 -26.12 4.31 -2.17
C ASN A 133 -25.33 3.45 -1.17
N ASP A 134 -24.04 3.22 -1.42
CA ASP A 134 -23.16 2.50 -0.51
C ASP A 134 -23.04 3.20 0.86
N ALA A 135 -23.01 4.54 0.90
CA ALA A 135 -23.00 5.27 2.16
C ALA A 135 -24.31 5.09 2.95
N ASN A 136 -25.46 4.99 2.28
CA ASN A 136 -26.74 4.69 2.89
C ASN A 136 -26.77 3.24 3.38
N GLU A 137 -26.38 2.29 2.53
CA GLU A 137 -26.28 0.87 2.86
C GLU A 137 -25.37 0.64 4.08
N GLY A 138 -24.20 1.28 4.11
CA GLY A 138 -23.26 1.15 5.23
C GLY A 138 -23.86 1.62 6.56
N ARG A 139 -24.59 2.75 6.56
CA ARG A 139 -25.30 3.25 7.75
C ARG A 139 -26.40 2.29 8.20
N GLN A 140 -27.20 1.80 7.26
CA GLN A 140 -28.30 0.89 7.56
C GLN A 140 -27.80 -0.45 8.08
N ALA A 141 -26.82 -1.05 7.42
CA ALA A 141 -26.19 -2.30 7.83
C ALA A 141 -25.59 -2.20 9.24
N PHE A 142 -24.96 -1.07 9.58
CA PHE A 142 -24.42 -0.81 10.91
C PHE A 142 -25.53 -0.79 11.98
N LEU A 143 -26.65 -0.09 11.73
CA LEU A 143 -27.79 -0.03 12.65
C LEU A 143 -28.46 -1.40 12.85
N GLU A 144 -28.55 -2.17 11.77
CA GLU A 144 -29.16 -3.50 11.74
C GLU A 144 -28.20 -4.62 12.20
N LYS A 145 -26.91 -4.29 12.47
CA LYS A 145 -25.86 -5.22 12.88
C LYS A 145 -25.67 -6.38 11.88
N ARG A 146 -25.77 -6.09 10.60
CA ARG A 146 -25.51 -7.02 9.49
C ARG A 146 -24.29 -6.59 8.66
N LYS A 147 -23.79 -7.50 7.82
CA LYS A 147 -22.78 -7.14 6.83
C LYS A 147 -23.41 -6.26 5.74
N PRO A 148 -22.71 -5.18 5.31
CA PRO A 148 -23.16 -4.37 4.18
C PRO A 148 -22.93 -5.11 2.86
N ASN A 149 -23.68 -4.68 1.83
CA ASN A 149 -23.50 -5.12 0.46
C ASN A 149 -23.26 -3.89 -0.42
N PHE A 150 -21.98 -3.59 -0.71
CA PHE A 150 -21.59 -2.43 -1.49
C PHE A 150 -21.54 -2.73 -2.98
N LEU A 151 -22.12 -1.85 -3.80
CA LEU A 151 -22.26 -2.02 -5.25
C LEU A 151 -21.49 -0.95 -6.05
N GLY A 152 -20.91 0.05 -5.39
CA GLY A 152 -20.18 1.15 -6.05
C GLY A 152 -21.10 2.19 -6.70
N SER A 153 -22.28 2.42 -6.17
CA SER A 153 -23.29 3.30 -6.76
C SER A 153 -23.85 4.33 -5.77
#